data_8d0225eddb9dc1c34f83749724558fc7
#
_entry.id   8d0225eddb9dc1c34f83749724558fc7
#
_cell.length_a   1.000
_cell.length_b   1.000
_cell.length_c   1.000
_cell.angle_alpha   90.00
_cell.angle_beta   90.00
_cell.angle_gamma   90.00
#
_symmetry.space_group_name_H-M   'P 1'
#
loop_
_entity.id
_entity.type
_entity.pdbx_description
1 polymer ?
#
loop_
_entity_poly.entity_id
_entity_poly.type
_entity_poly.pdbx_seq_one_letter_code
_entity_poly.pdbx_strand_id
1 'polypeptide(L)'
;MARIGIIQVVVTALVAFAGASAMAELKNGTSFGLGTVPKELVVERRMGEPVRFSLEENASTGFKWDTESNTNECTITFKHRGGDRGTTCGASGMLDVTVTSLVRTPVRVVFRYRRPWEKDVEPWKTLRLVVNTVGGEQQGQPR
;
A
#
# COMPACT_ATOMS: atom_id res chain seq x y z
N MET A 1 30.79 20.98 13.57
CA MET A 1 29.64 21.23 13.96
C MET A 1 28.62 21.46 12.97
N ALA A 2 28.81 22.11 11.94
CA ALA A 2 27.74 22.43 11.02
C ALA A 2 27.39 21.33 10.09
N ARG A 3 28.11 20.31 10.08
CA ARG A 3 27.86 19.30 9.09
C ARG A 3 26.54 18.65 9.21
N ILE A 4 25.95 18.71 10.34
CA ILE A 4 24.68 18.04 10.51
C ILE A 4 23.62 18.63 9.62
N GLY A 5 23.62 19.89 9.46
CA GLY A 5 22.62 20.51 8.65
C GLY A 5 22.70 20.13 7.20
N ILE A 6 23.85 19.84 6.76
CA ILE A 6 24.03 19.49 5.40
C ILE A 6 23.27 18.22 5.04
N ILE A 7 23.32 17.28 5.93
CA ILE A 7 22.66 16.03 5.69
C ILE A 7 21.18 16.20 5.51
N GLN A 8 20.60 17.04 6.32
CA GLN A 8 19.21 17.25 6.21
C GLN A 8 18.81 17.87 4.90
N VAL A 9 19.60 18.76 4.46
CA VAL A 9 19.29 19.43 3.22
C VAL A 9 19.24 18.44 2.07
N VAL A 10 20.13 17.51 2.07
CA VAL A 10 20.19 16.55 1.01
C VAL A 10 18.94 15.72 0.97
N VAL A 11 18.50 15.31 2.13
CA VAL A 11 17.34 14.48 2.19
C VAL A 11 16.13 15.23 1.69
N THR A 12 16.04 16.46 2.07
CA THR A 12 14.91 17.24 1.66
C THR A 12 14.85 17.41 0.16
N ALA A 13 15.98 17.66 -0.40
CA ALA A 13 16.00 17.87 -1.82
C ALA A 13 15.57 16.60 -2.56
N LEU A 14 15.99 15.50 -2.09
CA LEU A 14 15.61 14.29 -2.73
C LEU A 14 14.12 14.07 -2.68
N VAL A 15 13.56 14.33 -1.57
CA VAL A 15 12.13 14.14 -1.46
C VAL A 15 11.38 15.07 -2.38
N ALA A 16 11.83 16.29 -2.45
CA ALA A 16 11.15 17.24 -3.28
C ALA A 16 11.16 16.82 -4.72
N PHE A 17 12.24 16.25 -5.13
CA PHE A 17 12.31 15.87 -6.48
C PHE A 17 11.36 14.72 -6.78
N ALA A 18 11.40 13.72 -6.00
CA ALA A 18 10.57 12.60 -6.23
C ALA A 18 9.13 12.95 -6.10
N GLY A 19 8.90 14.02 -5.47
CA GLY A 19 7.57 14.44 -5.20
C GLY A 19 6.72 14.48 -6.25
N ALA A 20 7.09 14.09 -7.22
CA ALA A 20 6.28 14.14 -8.21
C ALA A 20 5.07 13.74 -7.67
N SER A 21 4.65 12.95 -7.20
CA SER A 21 3.38 12.83 -6.96
C SER A 21 3.12 11.89 -5.96
N ALA A 22 3.67 10.95 -5.93
CA ALA A 22 3.22 9.93 -5.16
C ALA A 22 3.70 9.92 -3.81
N MET A 23 4.30 10.92 -3.38
CA MET A 23 4.95 10.88 -2.12
C MET A 23 4.07 11.25 -0.99
N ALA A 24 2.79 11.26 -1.19
CA ALA A 24 1.92 11.55 -0.09
C ALA A 24 2.14 10.49 0.97
N GLU A 25 2.37 10.92 2.17
CA GLU A 25 2.61 10.00 3.23
C GLU A 25 1.33 9.23 3.53
N LEU A 26 1.39 7.94 3.52
CA LEU A 26 0.22 7.13 3.79
C LEU A 26 0.11 6.90 5.30
N LYS A 27 -0.94 7.42 5.87
CA LYS A 27 -1.20 7.17 7.27
C LYS A 27 -2.04 5.91 7.39
N ASN A 28 -1.76 5.14 8.41
CA ASN A 28 -2.54 3.95 8.63
C ASN A 28 -4.00 4.34 8.80
N GLY A 29 -4.86 3.59 8.12
CA GLY A 29 -6.27 3.90 8.16
C GLY A 29 -6.77 4.74 7.02
N THR A 30 -5.91 5.11 6.10
CA THR A 30 -6.35 5.88 4.94
C THR A 30 -7.25 5.01 4.07
N SER A 31 -8.31 5.61 3.55
CA SER A 31 -9.25 4.90 2.68
C SER A 31 -9.26 5.54 1.31
N PHE A 32 -9.32 4.70 0.29
CA PHE A 32 -9.37 5.17 -1.08
C PHE A 32 -10.63 4.68 -1.75
N GLY A 33 -11.39 5.61 -2.33
CA GLY A 33 -12.51 5.22 -3.17
C GLY A 33 -12.02 4.76 -4.53
N LEU A 34 -12.87 4.10 -5.28
CA LEU A 34 -12.47 3.59 -6.58
C LEU A 34 -11.99 4.67 -7.52
N GLY A 35 -12.54 5.87 -7.39
CA GLY A 35 -12.11 6.95 -8.24
C GLY A 35 -10.87 7.67 -7.77
N THR A 36 -10.43 7.40 -6.56
CA THR A 36 -9.29 8.12 -6.00
C THR A 36 -8.10 7.22 -5.72
N VAL A 37 -8.16 5.95 -6.08
CA VAL A 37 -7.03 5.06 -5.86
C VAL A 37 -5.86 5.55 -6.69
N PRO A 38 -4.71 5.81 -6.08
CA PRO A 38 -3.55 6.27 -6.85
C PRO A 38 -2.95 5.09 -7.60
N LYS A 39 -2.15 5.40 -8.60
CA LYS A 39 -1.47 4.35 -9.33
C LYS A 39 -0.32 3.77 -8.53
N GLU A 40 0.28 4.58 -7.69
CA GLU A 40 1.42 4.11 -6.90
C GLU A 40 1.44 4.77 -5.55
N LEU A 41 1.76 4.00 -4.53
CA LEU A 41 1.97 4.50 -3.19
C LEU A 41 3.36 4.07 -2.74
N VAL A 42 4.12 5.00 -2.20
CA VAL A 42 5.43 4.69 -1.66
C VAL A 42 5.40 5.06 -0.19
N VAL A 43 5.65 4.10 0.67
CA VAL A 43 5.61 4.35 2.11
C VAL A 43 6.90 3.86 2.74
N GLU A 44 7.21 4.41 3.90
CA GLU A 44 8.37 3.98 4.66
C GLU A 44 7.90 3.39 5.97
N ARG A 45 8.38 2.22 6.30
CA ARG A 45 8.01 1.55 7.53
C ARG A 45 9.21 0.77 8.04
N ARG A 46 9.21 0.51 9.32
CA ARG A 46 10.23 -0.39 9.85
C ARG A 46 9.82 -1.81 9.52
N MET A 47 10.81 -2.69 9.48
CA MET A 47 10.50 -4.09 9.24
C MET A 47 9.57 -4.59 10.32
N GLY A 48 8.52 -5.27 9.93
CA GLY A 48 7.53 -5.75 10.87
C GLY A 48 6.42 -4.77 11.18
N GLU A 49 6.58 -3.52 10.76
CA GLU A 49 5.56 -2.52 11.03
C GLU A 49 4.51 -2.54 9.93
N PRO A 50 3.24 -2.68 10.25
CA PRO A 50 2.23 -2.86 9.22
C PRO A 50 1.88 -1.56 8.50
N VAL A 51 1.54 -1.70 7.24
CA VAL A 51 0.94 -0.64 6.46
C VAL A 51 -0.53 -1.00 6.34
N ARG A 52 -1.42 -0.12 6.77
CA ARG A 52 -2.85 -0.39 6.74
C ARG A 52 -3.58 0.66 5.95
N PHE A 53 -4.42 0.22 5.05
CA PHE A 53 -5.24 1.14 4.28
C PHE A 53 -6.46 0.36 3.80
N SER A 54 -7.45 1.08 3.28
CA SER A 54 -8.67 0.46 2.82
C SER A 54 -8.95 0.84 1.38
N LEU A 55 -9.48 -0.09 0.62
CA LEU A 55 -9.81 0.13 -0.77
C LEU A 55 -11.30 -0.12 -0.95
N GLU A 56 -11.96 0.77 -1.68
CA GLU A 56 -13.36 0.58 -1.95
C GLU A 56 -13.54 -0.58 -2.91
N GLU A 57 -14.57 -1.38 -2.69
CA GLU A 57 -14.82 -2.54 -3.48
C GLU A 57 -16.32 -2.71 -3.65
N ASN A 58 -16.77 -3.00 -4.85
CA ASN A 58 -18.19 -3.22 -5.07
C ASN A 58 -18.36 -4.67 -5.53
N ALA A 59 -18.62 -5.52 -4.57
CA ALA A 59 -18.66 -6.95 -4.84
C ALA A 59 -19.81 -7.34 -5.73
N SER A 60 -20.85 -6.54 -5.78
CA SER A 60 -22.01 -6.92 -6.61
C SER A 60 -21.67 -6.89 -8.09
N THR A 61 -20.62 -6.24 -8.49
CA THR A 61 -20.23 -6.20 -9.89
C THR A 61 -19.32 -7.33 -10.27
N GLY A 62 -18.90 -8.14 -9.31
CA GLY A 62 -17.94 -9.21 -9.56
C GLY A 62 -16.50 -8.76 -9.52
N PHE A 63 -16.25 -7.47 -9.43
CA PHE A 63 -14.88 -7.00 -9.34
C PHE A 63 -14.37 -7.17 -7.91
N LYS A 64 -13.13 -7.56 -7.81
CA LYS A 64 -12.48 -7.75 -6.52
C LYS A 64 -11.04 -7.31 -6.60
N TRP A 65 -10.50 -6.91 -5.47
CA TRP A 65 -9.08 -6.62 -5.39
C TRP A 65 -8.34 -7.92 -5.15
N ASP A 66 -7.29 -8.14 -5.92
CA ASP A 66 -6.40 -9.27 -5.68
C ASP A 66 -4.98 -8.78 -5.78
N THR A 67 -4.03 -9.61 -5.45
CA THR A 67 -2.65 -9.22 -5.46
C THR A 67 -1.77 -10.38 -5.91
N GLU A 68 -0.68 -10.01 -6.55
CA GLU A 68 0.40 -10.93 -6.81
C GLU A 68 1.60 -10.38 -6.11
N SER A 69 2.10 -11.05 -5.16
CA SER A 69 3.29 -10.57 -4.47
C SER A 69 4.05 -11.74 -3.94
N ASN A 70 5.27 -11.49 -3.60
CA ASN A 70 6.13 -12.52 -3.08
C ASN A 70 5.84 -12.68 -1.60
N THR A 71 5.18 -13.75 -1.23
CA THR A 71 4.81 -13.96 0.15
C THR A 71 6.01 -14.23 1.04
N ASN A 72 7.18 -14.43 0.46
CA ASN A 72 8.37 -14.58 1.28
C ASN A 72 8.88 -13.23 1.76
N GLU A 73 8.46 -12.16 1.14
CA GLU A 73 8.95 -10.84 1.51
C GLU A 73 7.96 -10.05 2.33
N CYS A 74 6.71 -10.40 2.29
CA CYS A 74 5.70 -9.67 3.06
C CYS A 74 4.50 -10.54 3.33
N THR A 75 3.75 -10.13 4.34
CA THR A 75 2.47 -10.75 4.66
C THR A 75 1.38 -9.79 4.27
N ILE A 76 0.38 -10.27 3.58
CA ILE A 76 -0.74 -9.44 3.15
C ILE A 76 -2.03 -10.05 3.68
N THR A 77 -2.82 -9.23 4.34
CA THR A 77 -4.10 -9.68 4.90
C THR A 77 -5.22 -8.81 4.37
N PHE A 78 -6.31 -9.45 3.99
CA PHE A 78 -7.49 -8.75 3.52
C PHE A 78 -8.64 -9.00 4.48
N LYS A 79 -9.42 -7.96 4.74
CA LYS A 79 -10.60 -8.09 5.57
C LYS A 79 -11.71 -7.25 4.94
N HIS A 80 -12.80 -7.89 4.58
CA HIS A 80 -13.91 -7.18 3.97
C HIS A 80 -14.76 -6.54 5.05
N ARG A 81 -15.21 -5.33 4.80
CA ARG A 81 -15.96 -4.59 5.78
C ARG A 81 -17.14 -3.90 5.12
N GLY A 82 -18.28 -4.11 5.63
CA GLY A 82 -19.46 -3.40 5.18
C GLY A 82 -20.00 -3.91 3.88
N GLY A 83 -20.87 -3.18 3.38
CA GLY A 83 -21.34 -3.43 2.03
C GLY A 83 -22.27 -4.55 1.83
N ASP A 84 -22.65 -5.31 2.84
CA ASP A 84 -23.49 -6.29 2.49
C ASP A 84 -24.64 -6.44 3.30
N ARG A 85 -24.75 -6.80 4.35
CA ARG A 85 -25.86 -7.02 5.14
C ARG A 85 -27.10 -7.23 4.39
N GLY A 86 -27.08 -7.49 3.11
CA GLY A 86 -28.26 -7.80 2.36
C GLY A 86 -29.29 -6.71 2.30
N THR A 87 -28.97 -5.56 2.75
CA THR A 87 -29.97 -4.54 2.75
C THR A 87 -30.00 -3.78 1.46
N THR A 88 -28.90 -3.53 0.84
CA THR A 88 -28.88 -2.73 -0.37
C THR A 88 -28.02 -3.41 -1.39
N CYS A 89 -28.62 -3.83 -2.45
CA CYS A 89 -27.86 -4.43 -3.53
C CYS A 89 -26.98 -3.37 -4.15
N GLY A 90 -25.76 -3.74 -4.44
CA GLY A 90 -24.86 -2.82 -5.08
C GLY A 90 -24.15 -1.86 -4.19
N ALA A 91 -24.38 -1.95 -2.91
CA ALA A 91 -23.69 -1.07 -1.99
C ALA A 91 -22.19 -1.39 -1.98
N SER A 92 -21.38 -0.35 -1.97
CA SER A 92 -19.94 -0.53 -1.91
C SER A 92 -19.51 -0.92 -0.52
N GLY A 93 -18.51 -1.74 -0.42
CA GLY A 93 -17.88 -2.06 0.83
C GLY A 93 -16.44 -1.61 0.80
N MET A 94 -15.73 -1.90 1.85
CA MET A 94 -14.31 -1.57 1.93
C MET A 94 -13.53 -2.84 2.18
N LEU A 95 -12.38 -2.92 1.54
CA LEU A 95 -11.45 -3.98 1.78
C LEU A 95 -10.31 -3.41 2.59
N ASP A 96 -10.17 -3.86 3.81
CA ASP A 96 -9.07 -3.42 4.66
C ASP A 96 -7.85 -4.27 4.33
N VAL A 97 -6.77 -3.62 3.99
CA VAL A 97 -5.54 -4.27 3.57
C VAL A 97 -4.46 -3.99 4.59
N THR A 98 -3.77 -5.03 5.00
CA THR A 98 -2.63 -4.90 5.89
C THR A 98 -1.44 -5.57 5.23
N VAL A 99 -0.36 -4.83 5.06
CA VAL A 99 0.87 -5.34 4.46
C VAL A 99 1.99 -5.17 5.46
N THR A 100 2.67 -6.24 5.77
CA THR A 100 3.79 -6.20 6.71
C THR A 100 5.04 -6.73 6.02
N SER A 101 6.07 -5.90 5.96
CA SER A 101 7.31 -6.30 5.33
C SER A 101 8.10 -7.24 6.25
N LEU A 102 8.60 -8.31 5.68
CA LEU A 102 9.39 -9.27 6.43
C LEU A 102 10.87 -9.17 6.12
N VAL A 103 11.24 -8.28 5.19
CA VAL A 103 12.64 -8.15 4.78
C VAL A 103 13.04 -6.69 4.86
N ARG A 104 14.32 -6.46 4.79
CA ARG A 104 14.83 -5.08 4.87
C ARG A 104 14.89 -4.39 3.52
N THR A 105 14.81 -5.15 2.45
CA THR A 105 14.81 -4.55 1.13
C THR A 105 13.43 -4.02 0.80
N PRO A 106 13.30 -3.12 -0.14
CA PRO A 106 11.97 -2.62 -0.50
C PRO A 106 11.07 -3.74 -1.01
N VAL A 107 9.83 -3.69 -0.60
CA VAL A 107 8.85 -4.68 -0.99
C VAL A 107 7.87 -4.02 -1.94
N ARG A 108 7.59 -4.67 -3.04
CA ARG A 108 6.65 -4.17 -4.02
C ARG A 108 5.47 -5.10 -4.12
N VAL A 109 4.29 -4.52 -4.01
CA VAL A 109 3.05 -5.28 -4.06
C VAL A 109 2.15 -4.63 -5.09
N VAL A 110 1.55 -5.43 -5.96
CA VAL A 110 0.64 -4.90 -6.96
C VAL A 110 -0.75 -5.41 -6.62
N PHE A 111 -1.68 -4.49 -6.44
CA PHE A 111 -3.07 -4.82 -6.20
C PHE A 111 -3.83 -4.53 -7.49
N ARG A 112 -4.72 -5.44 -7.89
CA ARG A 112 -5.47 -5.29 -9.11
C ARG A 112 -6.95 -5.44 -8.82
N TYR A 113 -7.75 -4.55 -9.38
CA TYR A 113 -9.20 -4.60 -9.23
C TYR A 113 -9.78 -5.13 -10.53
N ARG A 114 -10.23 -6.36 -10.51
CA ARG A 114 -10.69 -7.01 -11.72
C ARG A 114 -11.66 -8.13 -11.38
N ARG A 115 -12.29 -8.65 -12.38
CA ARG A 115 -13.11 -9.85 -12.20
C ARG A 115 -12.19 -11.06 -12.28
N PRO A 116 -12.22 -11.93 -11.29
CA PRO A 116 -11.24 -13.03 -11.24
C PRO A 116 -11.28 -13.96 -12.46
N TRP A 117 -12.43 -14.06 -13.12
CA TRP A 117 -12.52 -14.94 -14.27
C TRP A 117 -12.04 -14.30 -15.56
N GLU A 118 -11.79 -12.99 -15.56
CA GLU A 118 -11.32 -12.31 -16.75
C GLU A 118 -9.82 -12.16 -16.71
N LYS A 119 -9.12 -13.25 -16.89
CA LYS A 119 -7.69 -13.20 -16.66
C LYS A 119 -6.93 -12.52 -17.80
N ASP A 120 -7.48 -12.52 -18.99
CA ASP A 120 -6.81 -11.92 -20.10
C ASP A 120 -7.20 -10.47 -20.34
N VAL A 121 -7.99 -9.90 -19.45
CA VAL A 121 -8.45 -8.53 -19.57
C VAL A 121 -7.67 -7.69 -18.59
N GLU A 122 -7.27 -6.50 -19.01
CA GLU A 122 -6.55 -5.62 -18.12
C GLU A 122 -7.38 -5.25 -16.92
N PRO A 123 -6.79 -5.18 -15.74
CA PRO A 123 -7.54 -4.77 -14.54
C PRO A 123 -8.10 -3.37 -14.72
N TRP A 124 -9.26 -3.14 -14.15
CA TRP A 124 -9.86 -1.83 -14.21
C TRP A 124 -9.04 -0.82 -13.43
N LYS A 125 -8.45 -1.24 -12.31
CA LYS A 125 -7.58 -0.40 -11.53
C LYS A 125 -6.39 -1.20 -11.06
N THR A 126 -5.27 -0.53 -10.97
CA THR A 126 -4.04 -1.15 -10.45
C THR A 126 -3.40 -0.18 -9.48
N LEU A 127 -3.01 -0.68 -8.33
CA LEU A 127 -2.30 0.10 -7.34
C LEU A 127 -0.99 -0.60 -7.04
N ARG A 128 0.11 0.10 -7.19
CA ARG A 128 1.42 -0.42 -6.84
C ARG A 128 1.83 0.17 -5.51
N LEU A 129 2.12 -0.69 -4.58
CA LEU A 129 2.56 -0.27 -3.26
C LEU A 129 4.04 -0.62 -3.13
N VAL A 130 4.84 0.35 -2.76
CA VAL A 130 6.25 0.13 -2.47
C VAL A 130 6.48 0.44 -1.01
N VAL A 131 6.95 -0.53 -0.27
CA VAL A 131 7.25 -0.34 1.15
C VAL A 131 8.75 -0.32 1.29
N ASN A 132 9.29 0.83 1.63
CA ASN A 132 10.72 0.96 1.87
C ASN A 132 10.96 0.76 3.36
N THR A 133 11.81 -0.17 3.67
CA THR A 133 12.11 -0.48 5.06
C THR A 133 13.18 0.44 5.56
N VAL A 134 12.92 1.11 6.67
CA VAL A 134 13.87 2.08 7.20
C VAL A 134 14.20 1.76 8.63
N GLY A 135 15.34 2.21 9.06
CA GLY A 135 15.70 2.23 10.46
C GLY A 135 15.85 0.90 11.15
N GLY A 136 15.74 -0.15 10.44
CA GLY A 136 15.77 -1.42 11.11
C GLY A 136 17.12 -1.80 11.58
N GLU A 137 18.12 -1.41 10.86
CA GLU A 137 19.41 -1.90 11.23
C GLU A 137 19.92 -1.29 12.46
N GLN A 138 19.53 -0.08 12.78
CA GLN A 138 20.03 0.45 13.94
C GLN A 138 19.63 -0.24 15.12
N GLN A 139 18.46 -0.78 15.11
CA GLN A 139 18.05 -1.42 16.21
C GLN A 139 18.70 -2.68 16.39
N GLY A 140 19.08 -3.31 15.40
CA GLY A 140 19.69 -4.54 15.52
C GLY A 140 20.99 -4.55 16.12
N GLN A 141 21.59 -3.54 16.36
CA GLN A 141 22.82 -3.44 16.69
C GLN A 141 23.20 -3.72 17.94
N PRO A 142 22.90 -3.69 18.78
CA PRO A 142 23.42 -3.75 19.98
C PRO A 142 24.35 -4.72 20.17
N ARG A 143 24.68 -4.96 20.16
CA ARG A 143 25.59 -5.64 20.43
C ARG A 143 25.80 -6.02 20.92
#